data_858804c117cbf13305899a82936dad84
#
_entry.id   858804c117cbf13305899a82936dad84
#
_cell.length_a   1.000
_cell.length_b   1.000
_cell.length_c   1.000
_cell.angle_alpha   90.00
_cell.angle_beta   90.00
_cell.angle_gamma   90.00
#
_symmetry.space_group_name_H-M   'P 1'
#
loop_
_entity.id
_entity.type
_entity.pdbx_description
1 polymer ?
#
loop_
_entity_poly.entity_id
_entity_poly.type
_entity_poly.pdbx_seq_one_letter_code
_entity_poly.pdbx_strand_id
1 'polypeptide(L)'
;MRPFRVSLGPLLLLALAACSGPDTTATAPSSSPAAPPRPGLLVSSAHPYTADGPAAPTDYGAPGTPHAKIMRELQQQVLNQAGAPAHTSVTCDKKFITGNVKAKCTVKFDDLAVPMDVTASIADRYLTWSAIASVGVLSRTNVGWLWNSKAVNDNARLGTAMCDAAMPDQAVFPFGTTPFFCWYTTAEGSVVEKQVSVGRRGITFEKA
;
A
#
# COMPACT_ATOMS: atom_id res chain seq x y z
N MET A 1 -21.20 -23.54 40.08
CA MET A 1 -21.95 -24.80 40.03
C MET A 1 -23.34 -24.51 39.44
N ARG A 2 -23.58 -24.85 38.21
CA ARG A 2 -24.90 -24.90 37.58
C ARG A 2 -24.89 -26.06 36.60
N PRO A 3 -25.93 -26.92 36.55
CA PRO A 3 -25.88 -28.24 35.94
C PRO A 3 -26.22 -28.22 34.45
N PHE A 4 -25.58 -29.18 33.78
CA PHE A 4 -25.86 -29.62 32.41
C PHE A 4 -27.32 -30.13 32.29
N ARG A 5 -27.97 -29.75 31.20
CA ARG A 5 -29.18 -30.44 30.69
C ARG A 5 -28.85 -31.06 29.34
N VAL A 6 -28.80 -32.38 29.37
CA VAL A 6 -28.81 -33.25 28.20
C VAL A 6 -30.28 -33.40 27.78
N SER A 7 -30.60 -33.16 26.51
CA SER A 7 -31.87 -33.47 25.91
C SER A 7 -31.68 -34.49 24.81
N LEU A 8 -32.07 -35.72 25.09
CA LEU A 8 -32.24 -36.79 24.09
C LEU A 8 -33.66 -36.66 23.50
N GLY A 9 -33.80 -36.81 22.20
CA GLY A 9 -35.06 -37.06 21.53
C GLY A 9 -34.92 -37.26 20.03
N PRO A 10 -35.84 -37.93 19.36
CA PRO A 10 -35.75 -39.38 19.12
C PRO A 10 -35.45 -39.70 17.61
N LEU A 11 -35.04 -40.94 17.41
CA LEU A 11 -34.98 -41.63 16.11
C LEU A 11 -36.30 -41.57 15.33
N LEU A 12 -36.26 -41.22 14.06
CA LEU A 12 -37.27 -41.59 13.08
C LEU A 12 -36.61 -42.30 11.91
N LEU A 13 -36.77 -43.60 11.87
CA LEU A 13 -36.57 -44.47 10.71
C LEU A 13 -37.72 -44.23 9.73
N LEU A 14 -37.46 -44.02 8.46
CA LEU A 14 -38.38 -44.45 7.39
C LEU A 14 -37.71 -44.43 6.00
N ALA A 15 -37.72 -45.66 5.43
CA ALA A 15 -38.02 -46.04 4.07
C ALA A 15 -37.06 -45.70 2.92
N LEU A 16 -36.44 -46.75 2.43
CA LEU A 16 -35.88 -46.93 1.09
C LEU A 16 -37.00 -46.73 0.04
N ALA A 17 -36.74 -45.90 -0.95
CA ALA A 17 -37.35 -45.95 -2.23
C ALA A 17 -36.24 -45.89 -3.30
N ALA A 18 -35.98 -47.03 -3.91
CA ALA A 18 -35.17 -47.15 -5.10
C ALA A 18 -35.97 -46.57 -6.29
N CYS A 19 -35.47 -45.47 -6.90
CA CYS A 19 -35.87 -45.05 -8.22
C CYS A 19 -34.62 -45.02 -9.09
N SER A 20 -34.48 -46.00 -9.96
CA SER A 20 -33.63 -45.98 -11.14
C SER A 20 -34.11 -44.86 -12.07
N GLY A 21 -33.41 -43.79 -12.20
CA GLY A 21 -33.61 -42.75 -13.19
C GLY A 21 -32.34 -42.57 -14.04
N PRO A 22 -32.52 -42.27 -15.33
CA PRO A 22 -31.43 -42.36 -16.33
C PRO A 22 -30.44 -41.22 -16.21
N ASP A 23 -29.24 -41.56 -16.62
CA ASP A 23 -28.08 -40.73 -17.01
C ASP A 23 -28.23 -39.21 -16.82
N THR A 24 -27.84 -38.72 -15.65
CA THR A 24 -27.50 -37.32 -15.50
C THR A 24 -26.06 -37.12 -15.98
N THR A 25 -25.93 -36.70 -17.23
CA THR A 25 -24.71 -36.14 -17.78
C THR A 25 -24.24 -35.06 -16.80
N ALA A 26 -23.20 -35.36 -16.05
CA ALA A 26 -22.52 -34.37 -15.20
C ALA A 26 -22.02 -33.26 -16.13
N THR A 27 -22.73 -32.15 -16.16
CA THR A 27 -22.25 -30.92 -16.80
C THR A 27 -20.96 -30.53 -16.08
N ALA A 28 -19.83 -30.73 -16.73
CA ALA A 28 -18.54 -30.25 -16.24
C ALA A 28 -18.68 -28.77 -15.91
N PRO A 29 -18.13 -28.28 -14.75
CA PRO A 29 -18.15 -26.88 -14.46
C PRO A 29 -17.49 -26.15 -15.64
N SER A 30 -18.26 -25.27 -16.27
CA SER A 30 -17.78 -24.37 -17.30
C SER A 30 -16.66 -23.55 -16.72
N SER A 31 -15.42 -23.93 -17.00
CA SER A 31 -14.26 -23.11 -16.71
C SER A 31 -14.43 -21.82 -17.51
N SER A 32 -14.82 -20.75 -16.84
CA SER A 32 -14.80 -19.41 -17.41
C SER A 32 -13.44 -19.20 -18.07
N PRO A 33 -13.38 -18.76 -19.33
CA PRO A 33 -12.10 -18.53 -19.99
C PRO A 33 -11.29 -17.59 -19.12
N ALA A 34 -10.09 -18.02 -18.72
CA ALA A 34 -9.17 -17.19 -17.95
C ALA A 34 -8.95 -15.88 -18.73
N ALA A 35 -9.14 -14.75 -18.06
CA ALA A 35 -8.85 -13.46 -18.65
C ALA A 35 -7.43 -13.49 -19.25
N PRO A 36 -7.20 -12.88 -20.43
CA PRO A 36 -5.88 -12.89 -21.04
C PRO A 36 -4.87 -12.34 -20.04
N PRO A 37 -3.67 -12.95 -19.95
CA PRO A 37 -2.66 -12.52 -19.00
C PRO A 37 -2.32 -11.06 -19.27
N ARG A 38 -2.40 -10.21 -18.23
CA ARG A 38 -1.98 -8.82 -18.33
C ARG A 38 -0.48 -8.77 -18.63
N PRO A 39 -0.02 -7.84 -19.49
CA PRO A 39 1.40 -7.64 -19.65
C PRO A 39 2.02 -7.21 -18.32
N GLY A 40 2.98 -7.99 -17.82
CA GLY A 40 3.62 -7.75 -16.52
C GLY A 40 5.12 -7.59 -16.66
N LEU A 41 5.71 -6.83 -15.74
CA LEU A 41 7.16 -6.74 -15.57
C LEU A 41 7.56 -7.53 -14.33
N LEU A 42 8.64 -8.29 -14.43
CA LEU A 42 9.27 -8.94 -13.29
C LEU A 42 9.71 -7.87 -12.28
N VAL A 43 9.40 -8.10 -11.00
CA VAL A 43 9.74 -7.16 -9.94
C VAL A 43 11.17 -7.38 -9.45
N SER A 44 11.83 -6.28 -9.05
CA SER A 44 13.17 -6.32 -8.49
C SER A 44 13.13 -6.81 -7.04
N SER A 45 14.14 -7.59 -6.66
CA SER A 45 14.40 -7.94 -5.24
C SER A 45 15.26 -6.87 -4.53
N ALA A 46 15.83 -5.91 -5.27
CA ALA A 46 16.64 -4.86 -4.67
C ALA A 46 15.78 -3.87 -3.89
N HIS A 47 16.15 -3.59 -2.64
CA HIS A 47 15.50 -2.55 -1.85
C HIS A 47 15.77 -1.19 -2.49
N PRO A 48 14.74 -0.40 -2.82
CA PRO A 48 14.92 0.87 -3.52
C PRO A 48 15.49 1.98 -2.62
N TYR A 49 15.44 1.78 -1.32
CA TYR A 49 15.77 2.79 -0.32
C TYR A 49 16.84 2.25 0.63
N THR A 50 17.99 2.91 0.70
CA THR A 50 19.01 2.61 1.70
C THR A 50 18.67 3.32 3.02
N ALA A 51 18.99 2.70 4.15
CA ALA A 51 18.67 3.20 5.49
C ALA A 51 19.15 4.63 5.78
N ASP A 52 20.15 5.09 5.02
CA ASP A 52 20.72 6.42 5.18
C ASP A 52 19.90 7.55 4.57
N GLY A 53 18.84 7.23 3.82
CA GLY A 53 17.92 8.19 3.18
C GLY A 53 18.62 9.32 2.40
N PRO A 54 17.96 10.02 1.51
CA PRO A 54 18.55 11.21 0.93
C PRO A 54 18.75 12.24 2.05
N ALA A 55 19.95 12.82 2.12
CA ALA A 55 20.23 13.92 3.03
C ALA A 55 19.16 15.01 2.80
N ALA A 56 18.44 15.38 3.86
CA ALA A 56 17.48 16.46 3.76
C ALA A 56 18.21 17.73 3.26
N PRO A 57 17.68 18.43 2.26
CA PRO A 57 18.30 19.66 1.79
C PRO A 57 18.52 20.61 2.98
N THR A 58 19.67 21.22 3.03
CA THR A 58 20.14 22.04 4.18
C THR A 58 19.48 23.42 4.25
N ASP A 59 18.59 23.77 3.34
CA ASP A 59 18.21 25.16 3.06
C ASP A 59 16.90 25.67 3.66
N TYR A 60 16.47 25.15 4.82
CA TYR A 60 15.26 25.65 5.51
C TYR A 60 15.52 26.65 6.63
N GLY A 61 16.68 27.33 6.61
CA GLY A 61 17.09 28.27 7.65
C GLY A 61 17.91 27.62 8.76
N ALA A 62 18.11 28.35 9.86
CA ALA A 62 19.00 27.91 10.93
C ALA A 62 18.58 26.53 11.49
N PRO A 63 19.49 25.56 11.61
CA PRO A 63 19.20 24.26 12.22
C PRO A 63 18.59 24.43 13.61
N GLY A 64 17.55 23.65 13.93
CA GLY A 64 16.88 23.67 15.23
C GLY A 64 15.69 24.63 15.31
N THR A 65 15.43 25.48 14.33
CA THR A 65 14.21 26.28 14.31
C THR A 65 12.97 25.41 14.06
N PRO A 66 11.79 25.78 14.63
CA PRO A 66 10.55 25.08 14.37
C PRO A 66 10.26 24.94 12.87
N HIS A 67 10.51 25.98 12.09
CA HIS A 67 10.33 25.98 10.63
C HIS A 67 11.21 24.90 9.96
N ALA A 68 12.52 24.95 10.21
CA ALA A 68 13.45 23.99 9.59
C ALA A 68 13.16 22.53 10.00
N LYS A 69 12.69 22.33 11.24
CA LYS A 69 12.28 21.00 11.72
C LYS A 69 11.07 20.47 10.96
N ILE A 70 9.99 21.27 10.89
CA ILE A 70 8.76 20.88 10.16
C ILE A 70 9.07 20.58 8.69
N MET A 71 9.83 21.45 8.01
CA MET A 71 10.16 21.27 6.61
C MET A 71 10.90 19.96 6.35
N ARG A 72 11.88 19.61 7.18
CA ARG A 72 12.59 18.32 7.07
C ARG A 72 11.69 17.13 7.33
N GLU A 73 10.84 17.22 8.33
CA GLU A 73 9.93 16.11 8.67
C GLU A 73 8.86 15.89 7.59
N LEU A 74 8.39 16.95 6.92
CA LEU A 74 7.49 16.85 5.76
C LEU A 74 8.17 16.12 4.60
N GLN A 75 9.44 16.43 4.29
CA GLN A 75 10.20 15.70 3.28
C GLN A 75 10.35 14.22 3.65
N GLN A 76 10.77 13.95 4.88
CA GLN A 76 10.95 12.59 5.37
C GLN A 76 9.64 11.78 5.32
N GLN A 77 8.51 12.44 5.63
CA GLN A 77 7.20 11.81 5.55
C GLN A 77 6.87 11.35 4.12
N VAL A 78 7.13 12.18 3.10
CA VAL A 78 6.88 11.81 1.70
C VAL A 78 7.86 10.74 1.23
N LEU A 79 9.14 10.85 1.57
CA LEU A 79 10.15 9.84 1.24
C LEU A 79 9.80 8.47 1.85
N ASN A 80 9.42 8.44 3.11
CA ASN A 80 9.00 7.21 3.80
C ASN A 80 7.72 6.63 3.19
N GLN A 81 6.77 7.49 2.83
CA GLN A 81 5.52 7.06 2.19
C GLN A 81 5.77 6.49 0.78
N ALA A 82 6.63 7.12 0.00
CA ALA A 82 7.01 6.65 -1.33
C ALA A 82 7.88 5.38 -1.27
N GLY A 83 8.67 5.22 -0.20
CA GLY A 83 9.63 4.13 -0.04
C GLY A 83 10.69 4.11 -1.14
N ALA A 84 11.04 5.28 -1.69
CA ALA A 84 11.99 5.42 -2.78
C ALA A 84 12.82 6.71 -2.60
N PRO A 85 14.09 6.72 -3.00
CA PRO A 85 14.92 7.92 -3.00
C PRO A 85 14.42 8.92 -4.05
N ALA A 86 14.51 10.19 -3.76
CA ALA A 86 14.21 11.28 -4.69
C ALA A 86 14.86 12.58 -4.24
N HIS A 87 15.02 13.52 -5.16
CA HIS A 87 15.30 14.91 -4.79
C HIS A 87 14.04 15.54 -4.24
N THR A 88 14.10 16.03 -3.01
CA THR A 88 12.93 16.61 -2.36
C THR A 88 13.18 18.05 -1.96
N SER A 89 12.12 18.86 -2.05
CA SER A 89 12.08 20.21 -1.51
C SER A 89 10.70 20.50 -0.94
N VAL A 90 10.59 21.47 -0.03
CA VAL A 90 9.31 21.87 0.56
C VAL A 90 9.14 23.36 0.44
N THR A 91 7.95 23.78 0.07
CA THR A 91 7.51 25.20 0.11
C THR A 91 6.20 25.27 0.87
N CYS A 92 6.06 26.28 1.71
CA CYS A 92 4.82 26.58 2.44
C CYS A 92 4.43 28.04 2.24
N ASP A 93 3.14 28.34 2.25
CA ASP A 93 2.60 29.70 2.15
C ASP A 93 2.89 30.54 3.40
N LYS A 94 3.24 29.91 4.53
CA LYS A 94 3.57 30.59 5.79
C LYS A 94 4.81 29.96 6.44
N LYS A 95 5.51 30.79 7.26
CA LYS A 95 6.62 30.34 8.08
C LYS A 95 6.11 29.89 9.46
N PHE A 96 6.72 28.84 10.01
CA PHE A 96 6.44 28.31 11.36
C PHE A 96 7.40 28.95 12.35
N ILE A 97 7.03 30.09 12.94
CA ILE A 97 7.90 30.86 13.83
C ILE A 97 7.42 30.80 15.30
N THR A 98 6.16 31.16 15.52
CA THR A 98 5.55 31.22 16.85
C THR A 98 4.03 31.15 16.78
N GLY A 99 3.37 30.74 17.86
CA GLY A 99 1.91 30.67 17.97
C GLY A 99 1.30 29.53 17.18
N ASN A 100 -0.01 29.65 16.89
CA ASN A 100 -0.74 28.67 16.11
C ASN A 100 -0.70 29.04 14.62
N VAL A 101 -0.12 28.18 13.80
CA VAL A 101 0.04 28.37 12.36
C VAL A 101 -0.69 27.28 11.61
N LYS A 102 -1.52 27.68 10.64
CA LYS A 102 -2.06 26.78 9.61
C LYS A 102 -1.47 27.22 8.27
N ALA A 103 -0.83 26.31 7.58
CA ALA A 103 -0.14 26.55 6.32
C ALA A 103 -0.50 25.49 5.28
N LYS A 104 -0.51 25.90 4.02
CA LYS A 104 -0.52 24.98 2.88
C LYS A 104 0.91 24.79 2.41
N CYS A 105 1.37 23.55 2.45
CA CYS A 105 2.71 23.16 2.05
C CYS A 105 2.65 22.29 0.80
N THR A 106 3.69 22.33 0.00
CA THR A 106 3.89 21.39 -1.11
C THR A 106 5.27 20.79 -0.97
N VAL A 107 5.32 19.47 -0.85
CA VAL A 107 6.55 18.70 -0.95
C VAL A 107 6.74 18.29 -2.39
N LYS A 108 7.84 18.71 -3.00
CA LYS A 108 8.28 18.16 -4.28
C LYS A 108 9.01 16.84 -4.03
N PHE A 109 8.71 15.85 -4.85
CA PHE A 109 9.37 14.56 -4.91
C PHE A 109 9.77 14.38 -6.39
N ASP A 110 11.03 14.67 -6.70
CA ASP A 110 11.47 14.97 -8.06
C ASP A 110 10.55 16.03 -8.72
N ASP A 111 9.90 15.71 -9.82
CA ASP A 111 8.97 16.61 -10.50
C ASP A 111 7.52 16.52 -9.99
N LEU A 112 7.25 15.61 -9.06
CA LEU A 112 5.92 15.40 -8.49
C LEU A 112 5.64 16.36 -7.34
N ALA A 113 4.40 16.82 -7.20
CA ALA A 113 3.96 17.71 -6.14
C ALA A 113 2.99 16.99 -5.19
N VAL A 114 3.32 16.95 -3.90
CA VAL A 114 2.46 16.39 -2.83
C VAL A 114 1.96 17.54 -1.96
N PRO A 115 0.70 17.98 -2.12
CA PRO A 115 0.11 19.01 -1.29
C PRO A 115 -0.21 18.51 0.11
N MET A 116 0.03 19.34 1.11
CA MET A 116 -0.19 19.05 2.52
C MET A 116 -0.80 20.24 3.26
N ASP A 117 -1.81 19.98 4.09
CA ASP A 117 -2.31 20.93 5.06
C ASP A 117 -1.57 20.71 6.38
N VAL A 118 -0.83 21.73 6.84
CA VAL A 118 0.00 21.67 8.04
C VAL A 118 -0.57 22.56 9.12
N THR A 119 -0.72 22.03 10.32
CA THR A 119 -1.08 22.79 11.52
C THR A 119 0.03 22.64 12.56
N ALA A 120 0.52 23.74 13.08
CA ALA A 120 1.55 23.76 14.11
C ALA A 120 1.15 24.68 15.26
N SER A 121 1.51 24.28 16.49
CA SER A 121 1.45 25.11 17.70
C SER A 121 2.86 25.22 18.28
N ILE A 122 3.36 26.45 18.37
CA ILE A 122 4.74 26.77 18.71
C ILE A 122 4.72 27.71 19.92
N ALA A 123 5.19 27.22 21.06
CA ALA A 123 5.30 27.99 22.30
C ALA A 123 6.66 27.71 22.94
N ASP A 124 7.42 28.73 23.24
CA ASP A 124 8.75 28.75 23.89
C ASP A 124 9.64 27.49 23.63
N ARG A 125 9.33 26.38 24.31
CA ARG A 125 10.10 25.14 24.25
C ARG A 125 9.30 23.99 23.64
N TYR A 126 8.04 24.21 23.24
CA TYR A 126 7.15 23.15 22.76
C TYR A 126 6.76 23.39 21.29
N LEU A 127 6.97 22.38 20.49
CA LEU A 127 6.49 22.31 19.11
C LEU A 127 5.60 21.08 18.99
N THR A 128 4.32 21.31 18.72
CA THR A 128 3.40 20.26 18.26
C THR A 128 2.95 20.59 16.86
N TRP A 129 2.86 19.60 16.00
CA TRP A 129 2.42 19.82 14.65
C TRP A 129 1.80 18.56 14.05
N SER A 130 1.01 18.73 12.99
CA SER A 130 0.44 17.66 12.18
C SER A 130 0.39 18.07 10.72
N ALA A 131 0.52 17.12 9.83
CA ALA A 131 0.34 17.31 8.40
C ALA A 131 -0.64 16.29 7.84
N ILE A 132 -1.50 16.74 6.95
CA ILE A 132 -2.49 15.92 6.27
C ILE A 132 -2.28 16.07 4.77
N ALA A 133 -1.87 14.99 4.11
CA ALA A 133 -1.92 14.87 2.66
C ALA A 133 -3.22 14.18 2.24
N SER A 134 -3.71 14.49 1.05
CA SER A 134 -4.83 13.78 0.40
C SER A 134 -4.36 12.80 -0.66
N VAL A 135 -3.08 12.86 -1.00
CA VAL A 135 -2.42 12.07 -2.04
C VAL A 135 -1.11 11.49 -1.52
N GLY A 136 -0.61 10.47 -2.17
CA GLY A 136 0.70 9.89 -1.91
C GLY A 136 1.43 9.55 -3.21
N VAL A 137 2.72 9.29 -3.12
CA VAL A 137 3.56 8.90 -4.25
C VAL A 137 3.55 7.38 -4.38
N LEU A 138 3.22 6.90 -5.57
CA LEU A 138 3.47 5.53 -5.98
C LEU A 138 4.83 5.49 -6.67
N SER A 139 5.73 4.61 -6.22
CA SER A 139 6.98 4.29 -6.88
C SER A 139 6.94 2.83 -7.32
N ARG A 140 7.09 2.58 -8.63
CA ARG A 140 7.12 1.22 -9.20
C ARG A 140 8.20 0.36 -8.53
N THR A 141 9.37 0.92 -8.30
CA THR A 141 10.48 0.20 -7.67
C THR A 141 10.12 -0.25 -6.25
N ASN A 142 9.48 0.61 -5.46
CA ASN A 142 9.03 0.26 -4.10
C ASN A 142 7.90 -0.77 -4.15
N VAL A 143 6.92 -0.58 -5.03
CA VAL A 143 5.84 -1.58 -5.24
C VAL A 143 6.43 -2.95 -5.57
N GLY A 144 7.38 -2.99 -6.52
CA GLY A 144 8.03 -4.23 -6.93
C GLY A 144 8.78 -4.90 -5.79
N TRP A 145 9.56 -4.15 -5.02
CA TRP A 145 10.28 -4.68 -3.86
C TRP A 145 9.32 -5.24 -2.77
N LEU A 146 8.29 -4.49 -2.42
CA LEU A 146 7.29 -4.92 -1.42
C LEU A 146 6.56 -6.17 -1.90
N TRP A 147 6.19 -6.22 -3.19
CA TRP A 147 5.52 -7.37 -3.78
C TRP A 147 6.40 -8.61 -3.84
N ASN A 148 7.68 -8.45 -4.22
CA ASN A 148 8.65 -9.54 -4.20
C ASN A 148 8.82 -10.08 -2.78
N SER A 149 8.96 -9.20 -1.77
CA SER A 149 9.07 -9.60 -0.37
C SER A 149 7.84 -10.37 0.10
N LYS A 150 6.64 -9.93 -0.32
CA LYS A 150 5.41 -10.68 -0.04
C LYS A 150 5.40 -12.03 -0.73
N ALA A 151 5.74 -12.12 -2.00
CA ALA A 151 5.80 -13.36 -2.76
C ALA A 151 6.77 -14.38 -2.13
N VAL A 152 7.93 -13.91 -1.68
CA VAL A 152 8.92 -14.76 -0.96
C VAL A 152 8.33 -15.29 0.35
N ASN A 153 7.67 -14.44 1.14
CA ASN A 153 7.04 -14.85 2.40
C ASN A 153 5.88 -15.83 2.19
N ASP A 154 5.20 -15.75 1.07
CA ASP A 154 4.09 -16.64 0.69
C ASP A 154 4.57 -17.90 -0.07
N ASN A 155 5.87 -18.19 -0.09
CA ASN A 155 6.49 -19.31 -0.81
C ASN A 155 6.12 -19.38 -2.30
N ALA A 156 6.08 -18.23 -2.97
CA ALA A 156 5.83 -18.17 -4.41
C ALA A 156 6.96 -18.86 -5.21
N ARG A 157 6.64 -19.33 -6.40
CA ARG A 157 7.63 -19.82 -7.36
C ARG A 157 8.59 -18.70 -7.72
N LEU A 158 9.89 -18.98 -7.71
CA LEU A 158 10.91 -18.00 -8.08
C LEU A 158 10.65 -17.44 -9.49
N GLY A 159 10.84 -16.14 -9.64
CA GLY A 159 10.71 -15.46 -10.94
C GLY A 159 9.26 -15.31 -11.45
N THR A 160 8.25 -15.53 -10.60
CA THR A 160 6.84 -15.36 -11.00
C THR A 160 6.19 -14.08 -10.47
N ALA A 161 6.88 -13.35 -9.58
CA ALA A 161 6.36 -12.09 -9.04
C ALA A 161 6.44 -10.99 -10.11
N MET A 162 5.30 -10.44 -10.46
CA MET A 162 5.13 -9.44 -11.51
C MET A 162 4.18 -8.34 -11.05
N CYS A 163 4.30 -7.15 -11.65
CA CYS A 163 3.32 -6.07 -11.56
C CYS A 163 2.98 -5.54 -12.97
N ASP A 164 1.87 -4.83 -13.09
CA ASP A 164 1.43 -4.24 -14.36
C ASP A 164 2.54 -3.46 -15.05
N ALA A 165 2.79 -3.76 -16.32
CA ALA A 165 3.76 -3.06 -17.15
C ALA A 165 3.39 -1.59 -17.40
N ALA A 166 2.09 -1.27 -17.33
CA ALA A 166 1.56 0.08 -17.49
C ALA A 166 1.74 0.96 -16.23
N MET A 167 2.21 0.39 -15.10
CA MET A 167 2.48 1.18 -13.90
C MET A 167 3.58 2.20 -14.18
N PRO A 168 3.37 3.50 -13.89
CA PRO A 168 4.40 4.52 -14.08
C PRO A 168 5.57 4.31 -13.12
N ASP A 169 6.76 4.77 -13.47
CA ASP A 169 7.93 4.72 -12.59
C ASP A 169 7.67 5.43 -11.27
N GLN A 170 7.06 6.63 -11.38
CA GLN A 170 6.59 7.42 -10.25
C GLN A 170 5.34 8.19 -10.65
N ALA A 171 4.36 8.28 -9.74
CA ALA A 171 3.17 9.12 -9.93
C ALA A 171 2.51 9.45 -8.59
N VAL A 172 1.73 10.53 -8.57
CA VAL A 172 0.91 10.90 -7.42
C VAL A 172 -0.50 10.34 -7.59
N PHE A 173 -1.01 9.67 -6.56
CA PHE A 173 -2.36 9.13 -6.52
C PHE A 173 -3.11 9.60 -5.27
N PRO A 174 -4.43 9.79 -5.35
CA PRO A 174 -5.27 9.86 -4.17
C PRO A 174 -5.05 8.63 -3.28
N PHE A 175 -5.21 8.77 -1.98
CA PHE A 175 -5.19 7.60 -1.10
C PHE A 175 -6.33 6.65 -1.44
N GLY A 176 -6.01 5.37 -1.52
CA GLY A 176 -6.91 4.30 -1.91
C GLY A 176 -6.30 3.40 -2.98
N THR A 177 -7.15 2.61 -3.61
CA THR A 177 -6.75 1.69 -4.68
C THR A 177 -6.36 2.42 -5.96
N THR A 178 -5.34 1.91 -6.63
CA THR A 178 -4.90 2.36 -7.97
C THR A 178 -5.44 1.41 -9.04
N PRO A 179 -5.35 1.75 -10.32
CA PRO A 179 -5.72 0.81 -11.39
C PRO A 179 -4.72 -0.35 -11.60
N PHE A 180 -3.64 -0.42 -10.84
CA PHE A 180 -2.55 -1.37 -11.04
C PHE A 180 -2.69 -2.60 -10.16
N PHE A 181 -2.19 -3.72 -10.67
CA PHE A 181 -2.18 -5.01 -9.99
C PHE A 181 -0.78 -5.60 -9.97
N CYS A 182 -0.55 -6.46 -8.99
CA CYS A 182 0.63 -7.31 -8.93
C CYS A 182 0.17 -8.76 -8.69
N TRP A 183 0.91 -9.74 -9.23
CA TRP A 183 0.60 -11.15 -9.10
C TRP A 183 1.85 -12.02 -9.00
N TYR A 184 1.70 -13.21 -8.45
CA TYR A 184 2.70 -14.27 -8.47
C TYR A 184 2.01 -15.63 -8.52
N THR A 185 2.76 -16.68 -8.86
CA THR A 185 2.29 -18.07 -8.83
C THR A 185 2.81 -18.75 -7.57
N THR A 186 1.92 -19.38 -6.79
CA THR A 186 2.29 -20.15 -5.60
C THR A 186 3.03 -21.45 -5.99
N ALA A 187 3.63 -22.12 -5.02
CA ALA A 187 4.28 -23.42 -5.23
C ALA A 187 3.31 -24.45 -5.81
N GLU A 188 2.02 -24.40 -5.42
CA GLU A 188 0.94 -25.29 -5.88
C GLU A 188 0.42 -24.92 -7.29
N GLY A 189 0.87 -23.80 -7.87
CA GLY A 189 0.47 -23.38 -9.22
C GLY A 189 -0.73 -22.41 -9.25
N SER A 190 -1.28 -22.01 -8.11
CA SER A 190 -2.34 -21.01 -8.05
C SER A 190 -1.79 -19.62 -8.27
N VAL A 191 -2.56 -18.73 -8.91
CA VAL A 191 -2.20 -17.33 -9.07
C VAL A 191 -2.80 -16.49 -7.94
N VAL A 192 -1.94 -15.75 -7.25
CA VAL A 192 -2.35 -14.73 -6.28
C VAL A 192 -2.23 -13.36 -6.94
N GLU A 193 -3.34 -12.65 -7.07
CA GLU A 193 -3.40 -11.29 -7.61
C GLU A 193 -3.89 -10.33 -6.54
N LYS A 194 -3.30 -9.14 -6.50
CA LYS A 194 -3.67 -8.06 -5.58
C LYS A 194 -3.62 -6.72 -6.28
N GLN A 195 -4.56 -5.85 -5.91
CA GLN A 195 -4.58 -4.47 -6.35
C GLN A 195 -3.64 -3.63 -5.50
N VAL A 196 -2.86 -2.76 -6.14
CA VAL A 196 -1.97 -1.82 -5.47
C VAL A 196 -2.78 -0.68 -4.87
N SER A 197 -2.54 -0.34 -3.62
CA SER A 197 -3.18 0.78 -2.93
C SER A 197 -2.13 1.73 -2.36
N VAL A 198 -2.37 3.03 -2.50
CA VAL A 198 -1.52 4.10 -1.95
C VAL A 198 -2.13 4.57 -0.64
N GLY A 199 -1.42 4.42 0.45
CA GLY A 199 -1.85 4.84 1.79
C GLY A 199 -0.97 5.91 2.40
N ARG A 200 -1.43 6.50 3.51
CA ARG A 200 -0.65 7.49 4.27
C ARG A 200 0.69 6.94 4.80
N ARG A 201 0.75 5.63 5.04
CA ARG A 201 1.93 4.94 5.57
C ARG A 201 2.76 4.23 4.51
N GLY A 202 2.40 4.37 3.24
CA GLY A 202 3.07 3.71 2.11
C GLY A 202 2.11 2.89 1.27
N ILE A 203 2.70 1.97 0.51
CA ILE A 203 2.00 1.09 -0.42
C ILE A 203 1.47 -0.14 0.31
N THR A 204 0.26 -0.56 -0.03
CA THR A 204 -0.37 -1.80 0.43
C THR A 204 -0.96 -2.57 -0.74
N PHE A 205 -1.34 -3.84 -0.51
CA PHE A 205 -1.92 -4.72 -1.51
C PHE A 205 -3.26 -5.26 -1.01
N GLU A 206 -4.31 -4.89 -1.71
CA GLU A 206 -5.68 -5.23 -1.35
C GLU A 206 -6.20 -6.40 -2.19
N LYS A 207 -7.23 -7.06 -1.71
CA LYS A 207 -7.88 -8.12 -2.48
C LYS A 207 -8.57 -7.47 -3.69
N ALA A 208 -8.34 -8.02 -4.88
CA ALA A 208 -9.03 -7.64 -6.10
C ALA A 208 -10.50 -8.08 -6.07
#